data_cf0b228965fddfc5030f464a39b0dcbe
#
_entry.id   cf0b228965fddfc5030f464a39b0dcbe
#
_cell.length_a   1.000
_cell.length_b   1.000
_cell.length_c   1.000
_cell.angle_alpha   90.00
_cell.angle_beta   90.00
_cell.angle_gamma   90.00
#
_symmetry.space_group_name_H-M   'P 1'
#
loop_
_entity.id
_entity.type
_entity.pdbx_description
1 polymer ?
#
loop_
_entity_poly.entity_id
_entity_poly.type
_entity_poly.pdbx_seq_one_letter_code
_entity_poly.pdbx_strand_id
1 'polypeptide(L)'
;MPTKADNTLKNKKNTASISLVAATILLSSTFIATAQSDAPEIAWPKAMQERGDLIPKDQKRVKSITKPTTDFSKPERFETMSGGAATSKKLPNQDAFSQSSANISFEEEETFKLGNALFRKMWVSSPSSTDASDGLGPLFNARSCQSCHLKDGRGHPPEKSTDATSMFLRLARGPATDDERAAIENFLAPNMPDPVYGGQLQDKAI
;
A
#
# COMPACT_ATOMS: atom_id res chain seq x y z
N MET A 1 -45.89 -18.72 -43.01
CA MET A 1 -45.15 -19.09 -44.22
C MET A 1 -44.41 -17.87 -44.71
N PRO A 2 -43.12 -17.85 -44.61
CA PRO A 2 -42.32 -17.12 -45.59
C PRO A 2 -41.13 -17.96 -46.09
N THR A 3 -40.78 -17.64 -47.30
CA THR A 3 -39.96 -18.28 -48.28
C THR A 3 -38.45 -18.30 -47.95
N LYS A 4 -37.81 -19.42 -48.25
CA LYS A 4 -36.36 -19.62 -48.37
C LYS A 4 -35.80 -18.77 -49.50
N ALA A 5 -34.68 -18.09 -49.27
CA ALA A 5 -33.78 -17.59 -50.28
C ALA A 5 -32.47 -18.35 -50.19
N ASP A 6 -32.18 -19.04 -51.25
CA ASP A 6 -30.95 -19.76 -51.59
C ASP A 6 -29.88 -18.73 -52.05
N ASN A 7 -28.67 -18.84 -51.53
CA ASN A 7 -27.58 -18.05 -52.09
C ASN A 7 -26.25 -18.83 -52.03
N THR A 8 -26.12 -19.69 -53.05
CA THR A 8 -24.84 -20.28 -53.43
C THR A 8 -23.97 -19.22 -54.14
N LEU A 9 -22.89 -18.80 -53.56
CA LEU A 9 -21.83 -18.04 -54.22
C LEU A 9 -20.49 -18.70 -54.08
N LYS A 10 -19.99 -19.04 -55.23
CA LYS A 10 -18.79 -19.75 -55.61
C LYS A 10 -17.50 -19.26 -54.93
N ASN A 11 -16.80 -20.22 -54.42
CA ASN A 11 -15.43 -20.20 -53.97
C ASN A 11 -14.49 -19.99 -55.15
N LYS A 12 -13.80 -18.84 -55.25
CA LYS A 12 -12.68 -18.63 -56.14
C LYS A 12 -11.39 -18.54 -55.33
N LYS A 13 -10.56 -19.52 -55.50
CA LYS A 13 -9.23 -19.67 -54.94
C LYS A 13 -8.34 -18.49 -55.30
N ASN A 14 -7.81 -17.77 -54.31
CA ASN A 14 -6.61 -16.95 -54.44
C ASN A 14 -5.54 -17.51 -53.51
N THR A 15 -4.69 -18.38 -54.08
CA THR A 15 -3.54 -19.03 -53.43
C THR A 15 -2.23 -18.34 -53.80
N ALA A 16 -2.15 -17.00 -53.70
CA ALA A 16 -0.92 -16.32 -54.11
C ALA A 16 -0.39 -15.24 -53.14
N SER A 17 -0.89 -15.16 -51.92
CA SER A 17 -0.46 -14.07 -50.99
C SER A 17 0.03 -14.51 -49.62
N ILE A 18 0.24 -15.80 -49.38
CA ILE A 18 0.64 -16.28 -48.04
C ILE A 18 2.14 -16.43 -47.85
N SER A 19 2.93 -16.42 -48.95
CA SER A 19 4.37 -16.66 -48.84
C SER A 19 5.25 -15.43 -48.55
N LEU A 20 4.70 -14.21 -48.54
CA LEU A 20 5.52 -13.01 -48.32
C LEU A 20 5.41 -12.44 -46.89
N VAL A 21 4.39 -12.84 -46.12
CA VAL A 21 4.20 -12.37 -44.74
C VAL A 21 4.94 -13.23 -43.72
N ALA A 22 5.23 -14.50 -44.05
CA ALA A 22 5.98 -15.39 -43.16
C ALA A 22 7.49 -15.07 -43.08
N ALA A 23 8.05 -14.42 -44.09
CA ALA A 23 9.48 -14.07 -44.12
C ALA A 23 9.81 -12.81 -43.31
N THR A 24 8.85 -11.92 -43.11
CA THR A 24 9.04 -10.67 -42.31
C THR A 24 8.86 -10.87 -40.81
N ILE A 25 8.18 -11.91 -40.37
CA ILE A 25 7.98 -12.21 -38.95
C ILE A 25 9.19 -12.93 -38.33
N LEU A 26 9.99 -13.61 -39.15
CA LEU A 26 11.19 -14.33 -38.68
C LEU A 26 12.43 -13.44 -38.51
N LEU A 27 12.43 -12.21 -39.01
CA LEU A 27 13.53 -11.26 -38.80
C LEU A 27 13.34 -10.27 -37.67
N SER A 28 12.15 -10.22 -37.03
CA SER A 28 11.88 -9.36 -35.90
C SER A 28 12.03 -10.05 -34.54
N SER A 29 12.34 -11.34 -34.49
CA SER A 29 12.46 -12.12 -33.26
C SER A 29 13.88 -12.21 -32.67
N THR A 30 14.86 -11.50 -33.23
CA THR A 30 16.26 -11.55 -32.77
C THR A 30 16.74 -10.29 -32.04
N PHE A 31 15.84 -9.36 -31.73
CA PHE A 31 16.15 -8.24 -30.85
C PHE A 31 15.29 -8.26 -29.56
N ILE A 32 15.20 -9.41 -28.90
CA ILE A 32 15.09 -9.37 -27.44
C ILE A 32 16.52 -9.19 -26.96
N ALA A 33 16.98 -7.94 -27.02
CA ALA A 33 18.13 -7.53 -26.26
C ALA A 33 17.82 -7.94 -24.82
N THR A 34 18.59 -8.83 -24.27
CA THR A 34 18.72 -8.97 -22.84
C THR A 34 19.05 -7.59 -22.31
N ALA A 35 18.05 -6.86 -21.85
CA ALA A 35 18.23 -5.74 -20.96
C ALA A 35 18.80 -6.35 -19.69
N GLN A 36 20.08 -6.65 -19.72
CA GLN A 36 20.89 -6.84 -18.55
C GLN A 36 20.81 -5.49 -17.87
N SER A 37 20.03 -5.39 -16.81
CA SER A 37 19.96 -4.19 -16.01
C SER A 37 21.35 -4.02 -15.40
N ASP A 38 22.13 -3.09 -15.94
CA ASP A 38 23.30 -2.51 -15.26
C ASP A 38 22.83 -1.64 -14.08
N ALA A 39 21.80 -2.09 -13.36
CA ALA A 39 21.47 -1.52 -12.08
C ALA A 39 22.68 -1.77 -11.17
N PRO A 40 23.28 -0.71 -10.61
CA PRO A 40 24.42 -0.89 -9.73
C PRO A 40 23.98 -1.83 -8.62
N GLU A 41 24.72 -2.92 -8.43
CA GLU A 41 24.54 -3.81 -7.30
C GLU A 41 24.61 -2.93 -6.05
N ILE A 42 23.49 -2.79 -5.35
CA ILE A 42 23.44 -2.03 -4.09
C ILE A 42 24.26 -2.85 -3.10
N ALA A 43 25.54 -2.55 -3.03
CA ALA A 43 26.42 -3.12 -2.01
C ALA A 43 25.94 -2.58 -0.65
N TRP A 44 25.20 -3.39 0.08
CA TRP A 44 24.83 -3.07 1.46
C TRP A 44 26.08 -2.77 2.26
N PRO A 45 26.08 -1.71 3.07
CA PRO A 45 27.22 -1.37 3.91
C PRO A 45 27.68 -2.60 4.69
N LYS A 46 28.98 -2.85 4.72
CA LYS A 46 29.59 -4.01 5.41
C LYS A 46 29.12 -4.14 6.86
N ALA A 47 28.82 -3.01 7.52
CA ALA A 47 28.25 -2.94 8.86
C ALA A 47 26.84 -3.58 8.98
N MET A 48 26.06 -3.66 7.91
CA MET A 48 24.78 -4.37 7.92
C MET A 48 24.91 -5.88 7.71
N GLN A 49 26.10 -6.35 7.27
CA GLN A 49 26.38 -7.77 7.05
C GLN A 49 26.95 -8.47 8.29
N GLU A 50 27.53 -7.71 9.21
CA GLU A 50 28.15 -8.24 10.42
C GLU A 50 27.44 -7.72 11.67
N ARG A 51 26.51 -8.53 12.18
CA ARG A 51 25.80 -8.29 13.44
C ARG A 51 26.69 -8.72 14.61
N GLY A 52 27.69 -7.87 14.96
CA GLY A 52 28.62 -8.10 16.08
C GLY A 52 27.95 -8.10 17.47
N ASP A 53 26.72 -7.60 17.54
CA ASP A 53 25.85 -7.61 18.72
C ASP A 53 25.23 -8.99 19.01
N LEU A 54 25.30 -9.94 18.05
CA LEU A 54 24.70 -11.25 18.17
C LEU A 54 25.72 -12.31 18.57
N ILE A 55 25.27 -13.32 19.29
CA ILE A 55 26.09 -14.51 19.58
C ILE A 55 26.35 -15.29 18.26
N PRO A 56 27.44 -16.05 18.14
CA PRO A 56 27.85 -16.75 16.91
C PRO A 56 26.75 -17.62 16.27
N LYS A 57 25.91 -18.27 17.08
CA LYS A 57 24.78 -19.09 16.64
C LYS A 57 23.76 -18.22 15.87
N ASP A 58 23.42 -17.05 16.40
CA ASP A 58 22.42 -16.17 15.81
C ASP A 58 22.98 -15.40 14.62
N GLN A 59 24.28 -15.04 14.64
CA GLN A 59 24.98 -14.49 13.46
C GLN A 59 24.90 -15.47 12.29
N LYS A 60 25.19 -16.75 12.51
CA LYS A 60 25.08 -17.79 11.47
C LYS A 60 23.67 -17.92 10.94
N ARG A 61 22.67 -17.84 11.82
CA ARG A 61 21.26 -17.89 11.45
C ARG A 61 20.84 -16.68 10.60
N VAL A 62 21.18 -15.47 11.04
CA VAL A 62 20.92 -14.24 10.29
C VAL A 62 21.55 -14.30 8.91
N LYS A 63 22.84 -14.63 8.83
CA LYS A 63 23.57 -14.77 7.56
C LYS A 63 22.92 -15.78 6.60
N SER A 64 22.37 -16.86 7.13
CA SER A 64 21.70 -17.87 6.32
C SER A 64 20.32 -17.40 5.80
N ILE A 65 19.60 -16.58 6.59
CA ILE A 65 18.27 -16.07 6.25
C ILE A 65 18.35 -14.88 5.29
N THR A 66 19.34 -14.02 5.47
CA THR A 66 19.53 -12.81 4.65
C THR A 66 20.33 -13.06 3.37
N LYS A 67 20.71 -14.30 3.09
CA LYS A 67 21.36 -14.65 1.82
C LYS A 67 20.42 -14.37 0.67
N PRO A 68 20.85 -13.61 -0.38
CA PRO A 68 20.02 -13.37 -1.54
C PRO A 68 19.52 -14.65 -2.17
N THR A 69 18.22 -14.71 -2.51
CA THR A 69 17.65 -15.83 -3.24
C THR A 69 18.04 -15.78 -4.71
N THR A 70 18.18 -16.94 -5.32
CA THR A 70 18.36 -17.11 -6.77
C THR A 70 17.21 -17.86 -7.42
N ASP A 71 16.26 -18.37 -6.62
CA ASP A 71 15.08 -19.09 -7.06
C ASP A 71 13.80 -18.32 -6.69
N PHE A 72 13.23 -17.62 -7.65
CA PHE A 72 12.01 -16.85 -7.51
C PHE A 72 10.73 -17.63 -7.87
N SER A 73 10.85 -18.95 -8.12
CA SER A 73 9.70 -19.78 -8.50
C SER A 73 8.79 -20.15 -7.32
N LYS A 74 9.29 -20.00 -6.09
CA LYS A 74 8.57 -20.33 -4.86
C LYS A 74 8.97 -19.39 -3.73
N PRO A 75 8.09 -19.15 -2.75
CA PRO A 75 8.42 -18.31 -1.60
C PRO A 75 9.53 -18.96 -0.76
N GLU A 76 10.38 -18.13 -0.19
CA GLU A 76 11.36 -18.55 0.80
C GLU A 76 10.68 -18.92 2.13
N ARG A 77 11.40 -19.68 2.96
CA ARG A 77 10.86 -20.22 4.22
C ARG A 77 10.24 -19.15 5.13
N PHE A 78 10.76 -17.92 5.13
CA PHE A 78 10.32 -16.86 6.04
C PHE A 78 9.41 -15.82 5.39
N GLU A 79 9.16 -15.87 4.10
CA GLU A 79 8.27 -14.92 3.40
C GLU A 79 6.83 -15.05 3.86
N THR A 80 6.37 -16.26 4.19
CA THR A 80 5.04 -16.52 4.75
C THR A 80 4.87 -16.02 6.17
N MET A 81 5.97 -15.60 6.82
CA MET A 81 6.01 -15.06 8.18
C MET A 81 6.63 -13.66 8.17
N SER A 82 6.09 -12.75 7.36
CA SER A 82 6.62 -11.41 7.17
C SER A 82 6.74 -10.59 8.47
N GLY A 83 5.88 -10.85 9.45
CA GLY A 83 5.96 -10.30 10.80
C GLY A 83 6.84 -11.09 11.78
N GLY A 84 7.55 -12.13 11.32
CA GLY A 84 8.34 -13.00 12.20
C GLY A 84 7.47 -13.67 13.27
N ALA A 85 7.89 -13.60 14.53
CA ALA A 85 7.14 -14.12 15.67
C ALA A 85 5.79 -13.42 15.90
N ALA A 86 5.63 -12.20 15.42
CA ALA A 86 4.39 -11.42 15.51
C ALA A 86 3.33 -11.84 14.46
N THR A 87 3.72 -12.63 13.45
CA THR A 87 2.80 -13.08 12.39
C THR A 87 1.62 -13.83 13.00
N SER A 88 0.39 -13.32 12.80
CA SER A 88 -0.82 -13.96 13.28
C SER A 88 -1.00 -15.34 12.62
N LYS A 89 -1.37 -16.33 13.41
CA LYS A 89 -1.70 -17.69 12.94
C LYS A 89 -3.20 -17.87 12.69
N LYS A 90 -4.00 -16.85 12.97
CA LYS A 90 -5.43 -16.86 12.71
C LYS A 90 -5.67 -16.78 11.20
N LEU A 91 -6.74 -17.43 10.73
CA LEU A 91 -7.09 -17.36 9.31
C LEU A 91 -7.34 -15.90 8.88
N PRO A 92 -6.77 -15.48 7.75
CA PRO A 92 -7.02 -14.15 7.22
C PRO A 92 -8.49 -14.05 6.76
N ASN A 93 -9.18 -13.06 7.28
CA ASN A 93 -10.55 -12.71 6.92
C ASN A 93 -10.68 -11.19 6.84
N GLN A 94 -11.89 -10.66 6.72
CA GLN A 94 -12.15 -9.23 6.67
C GLN A 94 -11.71 -8.46 7.95
N ASP A 95 -11.45 -9.15 9.06
CA ASP A 95 -11.00 -8.57 10.33
C ASP A 95 -9.50 -8.86 10.59
N ALA A 96 -8.75 -9.22 9.55
CA ALA A 96 -7.34 -9.60 9.69
C ALA A 96 -6.47 -8.52 10.34
N PHE A 97 -6.73 -7.26 10.04
CA PHE A 97 -6.00 -6.13 10.63
C PHE A 97 -6.37 -5.83 12.09
N SER A 98 -7.51 -6.34 12.57
CA SER A 98 -7.93 -6.24 13.98
C SER A 98 -7.34 -7.34 14.86
N GLN A 99 -6.49 -8.20 14.32
CA GLN A 99 -5.86 -9.28 15.07
C GLN A 99 -4.62 -8.77 15.80
N SER A 100 -4.50 -9.16 17.06
CA SER A 100 -3.28 -8.92 17.84
C SER A 100 -2.08 -9.69 17.29
N SER A 101 -0.87 -9.21 17.56
CA SER A 101 0.37 -9.94 17.29
C SER A 101 0.39 -11.29 17.99
N ALA A 102 0.94 -12.32 17.33
CA ALA A 102 0.94 -13.69 17.87
C ALA A 102 1.90 -13.91 19.05
N ASN A 103 2.80 -12.97 19.32
CA ASN A 103 3.85 -13.06 20.33
C ASN A 103 3.60 -12.21 21.59
N ILE A 104 2.40 -11.64 21.73
CA ILE A 104 2.03 -10.91 22.96
C ILE A 104 1.48 -11.87 24.01
N SER A 105 1.57 -11.46 25.29
CA SER A 105 1.00 -12.18 26.42
C SER A 105 -0.52 -12.02 26.47
N PHE A 106 -1.17 -12.75 27.36
CA PHE A 106 -2.62 -12.63 27.60
C PHE A 106 -3.00 -11.24 28.11
N GLU A 107 -2.22 -10.70 29.04
CA GLU A 107 -2.42 -9.36 29.61
C GLU A 107 -2.22 -8.26 28.55
N GLU A 108 -1.23 -8.43 27.69
CA GLU A 108 -1.01 -7.52 26.56
C GLU A 108 -2.13 -7.62 25.52
N GLU A 109 -2.73 -8.81 25.32
CA GLU A 109 -3.91 -8.93 24.44
C GLU A 109 -5.12 -8.17 24.98
N GLU A 110 -5.33 -8.17 26.30
CA GLU A 110 -6.38 -7.35 26.92
C GLU A 110 -6.12 -5.85 26.73
N THR A 111 -4.88 -5.41 26.92
CA THR A 111 -4.46 -4.03 26.66
C THR A 111 -4.68 -3.65 25.20
N PHE A 112 -4.37 -4.54 24.27
CA PHE A 112 -4.65 -4.36 22.85
C PHE A 112 -6.15 -4.18 22.57
N LYS A 113 -7.01 -5.01 23.16
CA LYS A 113 -8.47 -4.91 23.02
C LYS A 113 -9.01 -3.58 23.55
N LEU A 114 -8.48 -3.12 24.69
CA LEU A 114 -8.83 -1.82 25.25
C LEU A 114 -8.40 -0.67 24.31
N GLY A 115 -7.20 -0.72 23.78
CA GLY A 115 -6.70 0.24 22.79
C GLY A 115 -7.56 0.25 21.51
N ASN A 116 -7.96 -0.93 21.03
CA ASN A 116 -8.85 -1.05 19.87
C ASN A 116 -10.25 -0.46 20.17
N ALA A 117 -10.76 -0.62 21.39
CA ALA A 117 -12.00 0.02 21.80
C ALA A 117 -11.92 1.55 21.75
N LEU A 118 -10.80 2.14 22.16
CA LEU A 118 -10.54 3.58 22.05
C LEU A 118 -10.42 4.02 20.58
N PHE A 119 -9.78 3.24 19.73
CA PHE A 119 -9.67 3.49 18.30
C PHE A 119 -11.03 3.53 17.60
N ARG A 120 -11.96 2.72 18.05
CA ARG A 120 -13.34 2.63 17.53
C ARG A 120 -14.30 3.63 18.14
N LYS A 121 -13.93 4.25 19.25
CA LYS A 121 -14.77 5.17 20.01
C LYS A 121 -15.15 6.37 19.15
N MET A 122 -16.45 6.73 19.20
CA MET A 122 -16.95 7.96 18.57
C MET A 122 -16.76 9.14 19.52
N TRP A 123 -16.01 10.13 19.07
CA TRP A 123 -15.81 11.38 19.81
C TRP A 123 -16.93 12.39 19.52
N VAL A 124 -17.23 13.22 20.47
CA VAL A 124 -18.21 14.30 20.38
C VAL A 124 -17.56 15.65 20.62
N SER A 125 -18.13 16.69 19.99
CA SER A 125 -17.63 18.05 20.13
C SER A 125 -17.84 18.55 21.55
N SER A 126 -16.84 19.25 22.07
CA SER A 126 -16.88 19.88 23.41
C SER A 126 -17.64 21.22 23.35
N PRO A 127 -18.39 21.61 24.43
CA PRO A 127 -18.67 20.80 25.63
C PRO A 127 -19.80 19.80 25.42
N SER A 128 -19.70 18.63 26.05
CA SER A 128 -20.70 17.58 25.92
C SER A 128 -21.03 16.98 27.30
N SER A 129 -22.30 16.61 27.48
CA SER A 129 -22.72 15.84 28.67
C SER A 129 -22.15 14.43 28.71
N THR A 130 -21.55 13.99 27.62
CA THR A 130 -20.89 12.67 27.49
C THR A 130 -19.39 12.81 27.76
N ASP A 131 -19.00 13.13 29.01
CA ASP A 131 -17.61 13.40 29.39
C ASP A 131 -16.60 12.36 28.86
N ALA A 132 -16.96 11.08 28.92
CA ALA A 132 -16.09 10.01 28.44
C ALA A 132 -15.78 10.07 26.93
N SER A 133 -16.56 10.77 26.13
CA SER A 133 -16.39 10.91 24.68
C SER A 133 -16.19 12.35 24.23
N ASP A 134 -16.14 13.29 25.16
CA ASP A 134 -15.90 14.70 24.91
C ASP A 134 -14.45 14.94 24.40
N GLY A 135 -14.23 16.02 23.70
CA GLY A 135 -12.92 16.48 23.28
C GLY A 135 -12.67 16.46 21.76
N LEU A 136 -13.68 16.20 20.92
CA LEU A 136 -13.56 16.45 19.49
C LEU A 136 -13.46 17.96 19.26
N GLY A 137 -12.35 18.41 18.65
CA GLY A 137 -12.17 19.80 18.26
C GLY A 137 -13.09 20.21 17.09
N PRO A 138 -13.11 21.54 16.76
CA PRO A 138 -13.99 22.03 15.67
C PRO A 138 -13.53 21.60 14.28
N LEU A 139 -12.26 21.22 14.11
CA LEU A 139 -11.68 20.83 12.81
C LEU A 139 -11.52 19.32 12.77
N PHE A 140 -12.31 18.64 11.94
CA PHE A 140 -12.23 17.18 11.79
C PHE A 140 -12.78 16.70 10.43
N ASN A 141 -12.35 15.50 10.04
CA ASN A 141 -12.87 14.77 8.88
C ASN A 141 -13.68 13.53 9.30
N ALA A 142 -13.44 13.01 10.50
CA ALA A 142 -14.14 11.86 11.05
C ALA A 142 -14.19 11.94 12.59
N ARG A 143 -15.18 11.29 13.18
CA ARG A 143 -15.39 11.30 14.64
C ARG A 143 -14.75 10.12 15.34
N SER A 144 -14.13 9.19 14.63
CA SER A 144 -13.34 8.09 15.19
C SER A 144 -12.22 7.72 14.22
N CYS A 145 -11.16 7.09 14.74
CA CYS A 145 -10.09 6.58 13.90
C CYS A 145 -10.62 5.52 12.93
N GLN A 146 -11.48 4.62 13.43
CA GLN A 146 -12.06 3.55 12.62
C GLN A 146 -13.00 4.04 11.50
N SER A 147 -13.53 5.25 11.59
CA SER A 147 -14.34 5.82 10.50
C SER A 147 -13.55 5.95 9.19
N CYS A 148 -12.23 6.19 9.28
CA CYS A 148 -11.33 6.22 8.14
C CYS A 148 -10.58 4.88 7.97
N HIS A 149 -10.23 4.23 9.07
CA HIS A 149 -9.49 2.95 9.12
C HIS A 149 -10.43 1.78 9.36
N LEU A 150 -11.32 1.52 8.42
CA LEU A 150 -12.33 0.46 8.55
C LEU A 150 -11.67 -0.89 8.89
N LYS A 151 -12.18 -1.52 9.97
CA LYS A 151 -11.66 -2.80 10.49
C LYS A 151 -10.15 -2.79 10.77
N ASP A 152 -9.66 -1.65 11.28
CA ASP A 152 -8.25 -1.40 11.58
C ASP A 152 -7.32 -1.43 10.35
N GLY A 153 -7.90 -1.44 9.16
CA GLY A 153 -7.21 -1.41 7.89
C GLY A 153 -6.84 0.01 7.44
N ARG A 154 -6.58 0.16 6.16
CA ARG A 154 -6.36 1.46 5.52
C ARG A 154 -7.67 2.06 5.05
N GLY A 155 -7.68 3.38 4.89
CA GLY A 155 -8.73 4.08 4.15
C GLY A 155 -8.76 3.65 2.69
N HIS A 156 -9.89 3.87 2.06
CA HIS A 156 -10.10 3.57 0.64
C HIS A 156 -10.72 4.77 -0.09
N PRO A 157 -10.57 4.88 -1.41
CA PRO A 157 -11.28 5.87 -2.19
C PRO A 157 -12.80 5.74 -2.01
N PRO A 158 -13.57 6.83 -2.14
CA PRO A 158 -15.02 6.77 -2.03
C PRO A 158 -15.59 5.89 -3.14
N GLU A 159 -16.53 5.01 -2.78
CA GLU A 159 -17.27 4.20 -3.75
C GLU A 159 -18.33 5.03 -4.49
N LYS A 160 -18.78 6.10 -3.85
CA LYS A 160 -19.74 7.07 -4.40
C LYS A 160 -19.19 8.48 -4.22
N SER A 161 -19.60 9.38 -5.09
CA SER A 161 -19.14 10.79 -5.08
C SER A 161 -19.45 11.56 -3.79
N THR A 162 -20.30 11.03 -2.92
CA THR A 162 -20.77 11.68 -1.69
C THR A 162 -20.15 11.13 -0.42
N ASP A 163 -19.37 10.06 -0.48
CA ASP A 163 -18.80 9.40 0.69
C ASP A 163 -17.26 9.34 0.60
N ALA A 164 -16.61 10.38 1.09
CA ALA A 164 -15.16 10.49 1.16
C ALA A 164 -14.61 10.35 2.59
N THR A 165 -15.37 9.80 3.53
CA THR A 165 -14.97 9.75 4.94
C THR A 165 -13.61 9.08 5.16
N SER A 166 -13.31 8.05 4.36
CA SER A 166 -12.06 7.29 4.44
C SER A 166 -10.89 7.92 3.66
N MET A 167 -11.10 9.07 3.02
CA MET A 167 -10.09 9.80 2.26
C MET A 167 -10.25 11.29 2.50
N PHE A 168 -9.15 11.97 2.78
CA PHE A 168 -9.12 13.42 2.95
C PHE A 168 -8.13 14.06 1.98
N LEU A 169 -8.34 15.33 1.67
CA LEU A 169 -7.49 16.08 0.78
C LEU A 169 -6.36 16.76 1.57
N ARG A 170 -5.13 16.46 1.18
CA ARG A 170 -3.96 17.22 1.63
C ARG A 170 -3.83 18.48 0.75
N LEU A 171 -3.64 19.60 1.40
CA LEU A 171 -3.51 20.89 0.74
C LEU A 171 -2.07 21.41 0.86
N ALA A 172 -1.59 22.01 -0.21
CA ALA A 172 -0.28 22.63 -0.24
C ALA A 172 -0.23 23.74 -1.26
N ARG A 173 0.58 24.75 -1.01
CA ARG A 173 0.98 25.75 -1.99
C ARG A 173 2.49 25.70 -2.25
N GLY A 174 2.93 26.30 -3.32
CA GLY A 174 4.35 26.58 -3.55
C GLY A 174 4.91 27.56 -2.51
N PRO A 175 6.25 27.57 -2.30
CA PRO A 175 6.90 28.56 -1.44
C PRO A 175 6.73 29.95 -2.01
N ALA A 176 6.37 30.93 -1.17
CA ALA A 176 6.20 32.34 -1.54
C ALA A 176 7.42 33.20 -1.19
N THR A 177 8.28 32.72 -0.29
CA THR A 177 9.50 33.39 0.16
C THR A 177 10.73 32.51 0.01
N ASP A 178 11.92 33.10 0.04
CA ASP A 178 13.17 32.34 -0.01
C ASP A 178 13.37 31.49 1.24
N ASP A 179 12.91 31.95 2.41
CA ASP A 179 12.96 31.18 3.65
C ASP A 179 12.08 29.91 3.56
N GLU A 180 10.88 30.03 3.01
CA GLU A 180 10.00 28.88 2.77
C GLU A 180 10.60 27.90 1.76
N ARG A 181 11.25 28.44 0.71
CA ARG A 181 11.98 27.62 -0.26
C ARG A 181 13.13 26.88 0.40
N ALA A 182 13.95 27.58 1.19
CA ALA A 182 15.04 27.00 1.93
C ALA A 182 14.55 25.94 2.93
N ALA A 183 13.42 26.16 3.58
CA ALA A 183 12.84 25.16 4.50
C ALA A 183 12.45 23.86 3.78
N ILE A 184 11.91 23.93 2.56
CA ILE A 184 11.60 22.74 1.76
C ILE A 184 12.89 22.06 1.27
N GLU A 185 13.83 22.83 0.73
CA GLU A 185 15.10 22.32 0.19
C GLU A 185 15.96 21.64 1.27
N ASN A 186 15.91 22.14 2.50
CA ASN A 186 16.60 21.55 3.65
C ASN A 186 15.77 20.49 4.40
N PHE A 187 14.64 20.05 3.86
CA PHE A 187 13.75 19.04 4.45
C PHE A 187 13.21 19.39 5.85
N LEU A 188 13.16 20.68 6.20
CA LEU A 188 12.57 21.17 7.45
C LEU A 188 11.03 21.20 7.37
N ALA A 189 10.49 21.33 6.15
CA ALA A 189 9.07 21.24 5.87
C ALA A 189 8.85 20.44 4.57
N PRO A 190 7.86 19.53 4.50
CA PRO A 190 7.57 18.78 3.29
C PRO A 190 6.90 19.64 2.20
N ASN A 191 6.16 20.64 2.60
CA ASN A 191 5.46 21.62 1.75
C ASN A 191 5.01 22.82 2.57
N MET A 192 4.46 23.85 1.92
CA MET A 192 3.82 24.97 2.59
C MET A 192 2.31 24.75 2.64
N PRO A 193 1.67 24.93 3.80
CA PRO A 193 0.22 24.78 3.94
C PRO A 193 -0.53 25.88 3.17
N ASP A 194 -1.78 25.60 2.82
CA ASP A 194 -2.69 26.64 2.33
C ASP A 194 -2.95 27.68 3.45
N PRO A 195 -2.94 28.99 3.15
CA PRO A 195 -3.05 30.04 4.17
C PRO A 195 -4.44 30.13 4.82
N VAL A 196 -5.47 29.56 4.20
CA VAL A 196 -6.86 29.59 4.70
C VAL A 196 -7.24 28.25 5.33
N TYR A 197 -6.97 27.16 4.63
CA TYR A 197 -7.41 25.81 5.01
C TYR A 197 -6.32 24.99 5.69
N GLY A 198 -5.09 25.48 5.79
CA GLY A 198 -3.97 24.73 6.37
C GLY A 198 -3.45 23.61 5.46
N GLY A 199 -2.90 22.56 6.05
CA GLY A 199 -2.31 21.44 5.31
C GLY A 199 -3.28 20.31 4.95
N GLN A 200 -4.55 20.44 5.35
CA GLN A 200 -5.57 19.41 5.15
C GLN A 200 -6.96 20.04 5.16
N LEU A 201 -7.78 19.70 4.19
CA LEU A 201 -9.17 20.11 4.18
C LEU A 201 -9.95 19.34 5.27
N GLN A 202 -10.62 20.09 6.15
CA GLN A 202 -11.46 19.56 7.23
C GLN A 202 -12.92 19.67 6.80
N ASP A 203 -13.40 18.67 6.05
CA ASP A 203 -14.69 18.70 5.37
C ASP A 203 -15.91 18.58 6.30
N LYS A 204 -15.68 18.18 7.55
CA LYS A 204 -16.72 18.09 8.60
C LYS A 204 -16.52 19.07 9.76
N ALA A 205 -15.71 20.10 9.54
CA ALA A 205 -15.50 21.17 10.52
C ALA A 205 -16.82 21.86 10.88
N ILE A 206 -16.96 22.32 12.15
CA ILE A 206 -18.11 23.04 12.70
C ILE A 206 -17.70 24.38 13.30
#